data_6d09fec4c977b51cf3cddd1721439163
#
_entry.id   6d09fec4c977b51cf3cddd1721439163
#
_cell.length_a   1.000
_cell.length_b   1.000
_cell.length_c   1.000
_cell.angle_alpha   90.00
_cell.angle_beta   90.00
_cell.angle_gamma   90.00
#
_symmetry.space_group_name_H-M   'P 1'
#
loop_
_entity.id
_entity.type
_entity.pdbx_description
1 polymer ?
#
loop_
_entity_poly.entity_id
_entity_poly.type
_entity_poly.pdbx_seq_one_letter_code
_entity_poly.pdbx_strand_id
1 'polypeptide(L)'
;EKNTIIILTSDNGPVVDDGYKDRAVELLGNHKPAGEFRGGKYSSFEGGTRVPGMLSWPGQVKPGVSNELLCQVDMMATFADLLNVKIPSQAAPDSENHLAAWLNKGGKGREYLVLQNVHNNLSIENGIWKFIAPGKGPAYGKETNTEYGNLEQGQLYNLATDKSEKVNVAAQNQEIVNQLRNKLNQVKSAH
;
A
#
# COMPACT_ATOMS: atom_id res chain seq x y z
N GLU A 1 -0.28 3.28 30.42
CA GLU A 1 0.06 3.96 29.14
C GLU A 1 1.49 3.68 28.69
N LYS A 2 2.52 3.73 29.59
CA LYS A 2 3.93 3.56 29.22
C LYS A 2 4.28 2.18 28.61
N ASN A 3 3.50 1.15 28.91
CA ASN A 3 3.67 -0.23 28.44
C ASN A 3 2.64 -0.60 27.37
N THR A 4 2.08 0.38 26.68
CA THR A 4 1.04 0.14 25.68
C THR A 4 1.45 0.80 24.37
N ILE A 5 1.48 0.03 23.29
CA ILE A 5 1.57 0.52 21.91
C ILE A 5 0.15 0.70 21.40
N ILE A 6 -0.15 1.85 20.86
CA ILE A 6 -1.40 2.12 20.14
C ILE A 6 -1.05 2.29 18.68
N ILE A 7 -1.68 1.49 17.83
CA ILE A 7 -1.55 1.58 16.37
C ILE A 7 -2.92 1.84 15.79
N LEU A 8 -3.02 2.86 14.93
CA LEU A 8 -4.21 3.17 14.17
C LEU A 8 -3.87 3.04 12.70
N THR A 9 -4.64 2.22 12.00
CA THR A 9 -4.51 1.97 10.57
C THR A 9 -5.87 1.55 9.99
N SER A 10 -5.91 1.22 8.71
CA SER A 10 -7.06 0.64 8.01
C SER A 10 -6.61 -0.58 7.22
N ASP A 11 -7.49 -1.51 6.94
CA ASP A 11 -7.23 -2.71 6.13
C ASP A 11 -7.03 -2.37 4.64
N ASN A 12 -7.75 -1.37 4.14
CA ASN A 12 -7.69 -0.89 2.75
C ASN A 12 -8.11 0.58 2.66
N GLY A 13 -7.98 1.16 1.48
CA GLY A 13 -8.47 2.50 1.19
C GLY A 13 -10.00 2.61 1.29
N PRO A 14 -10.55 3.84 1.25
CA PRO A 14 -11.98 4.06 1.43
C PRO A 14 -12.81 3.53 0.27
N VAL A 15 -14.05 3.16 0.58
CA VAL A 15 -15.14 2.97 -0.37
C VAL A 15 -16.33 3.80 0.11
N VAL A 16 -16.94 4.56 -0.80
CA VAL A 16 -18.09 5.40 -0.47
C VAL A 16 -19.39 4.71 -0.88
N ASP A 17 -19.37 4.10 -2.06
CA ASP A 17 -20.50 3.34 -2.61
C ASP A 17 -20.11 1.86 -2.67
N ASP A 18 -20.65 1.05 -1.79
CA ASP A 18 -20.45 -0.40 -1.77
C ASP A 18 -21.79 -1.18 -1.84
N GLY A 19 -22.81 -0.49 -2.38
CA GLY A 19 -24.14 -1.04 -2.63
C GLY A 19 -25.11 -0.94 -1.45
N TYR A 20 -24.68 -0.38 -0.31
CA TYR A 20 -25.58 -0.14 0.81
C TYR A 20 -26.47 1.10 0.60
N LYS A 21 -27.71 1.02 1.07
CA LYS A 21 -28.65 2.14 1.01
C LYS A 21 -28.58 3.03 2.26
N ASP A 22 -27.37 3.44 2.60
CA ASP A 22 -27.06 4.25 3.80
C ASP A 22 -26.91 5.74 3.51
N ARG A 23 -27.05 6.15 2.25
CA ARG A 23 -26.88 7.51 1.76
C ARG A 23 -25.46 8.04 1.93
N ALA A 24 -24.44 7.16 1.97
CA ALA A 24 -23.07 7.58 2.13
C ALA A 24 -22.61 8.53 1.00
N VAL A 25 -23.01 8.25 -0.24
CA VAL A 25 -22.69 9.08 -1.41
C VAL A 25 -23.31 10.48 -1.28
N GLU A 26 -24.59 10.56 -0.94
CA GLU A 26 -25.31 11.83 -0.84
C GLU A 26 -24.85 12.67 0.35
N LEU A 27 -24.48 12.02 1.45
CA LEU A 27 -24.06 12.70 2.68
C LEU A 27 -22.58 13.08 2.67
N LEU A 28 -21.79 12.53 1.74
CA LEU A 28 -20.35 12.79 1.64
C LEU A 28 -20.04 14.29 1.42
N GLY A 29 -20.87 14.99 0.69
CA GLY A 29 -20.66 16.41 0.34
C GLY A 29 -19.35 16.60 -0.43
N ASN A 30 -18.52 17.54 0.02
CA ASN A 30 -17.22 17.83 -0.59
C ASN A 30 -16.05 17.04 0.03
N HIS A 31 -16.32 16.12 0.95
CA HIS A 31 -15.27 15.31 1.57
C HIS A 31 -14.68 14.34 0.55
N LYS A 32 -13.36 14.19 0.56
CA LYS A 32 -12.62 13.25 -0.29
C LYS A 32 -11.90 12.23 0.61
N PRO A 33 -12.51 11.06 0.85
CA PRO A 33 -11.96 10.08 1.80
C PRO A 33 -10.54 9.60 1.47
N ALA A 34 -10.22 9.47 0.17
CA ALA A 34 -8.86 9.14 -0.29
C ALA A 34 -7.94 10.38 -0.43
N GLY A 35 -8.42 11.58 -0.12
CA GLY A 35 -7.65 12.81 -0.28
C GLY A 35 -7.30 13.09 -1.74
N GLU A 36 -6.01 13.19 -2.04
CA GLU A 36 -5.47 13.40 -3.40
C GLU A 36 -5.23 12.10 -4.17
N PHE A 37 -5.30 10.95 -3.51
CA PHE A 37 -4.98 9.65 -4.09
C PHE A 37 -6.09 9.15 -5.01
N ARG A 38 -5.69 8.56 -6.15
CA ARG A 38 -6.59 7.96 -7.14
C ARG A 38 -7.11 6.61 -6.65
N GLY A 39 -8.32 6.24 -7.06
CA GLY A 39 -8.96 4.97 -6.73
C GLY A 39 -9.53 4.96 -5.32
N GLY A 40 -9.71 3.78 -4.78
CA GLY A 40 -10.28 3.50 -3.47
C GLY A 40 -10.17 2.01 -3.20
N LYS A 41 -10.90 1.48 -2.24
CA LYS A 41 -11.00 0.04 -1.99
C LYS A 41 -11.14 -0.73 -3.31
N TYR A 42 -10.48 -1.88 -3.43
CA TYR A 42 -10.41 -2.72 -4.63
C TYR A 42 -9.41 -2.32 -5.71
N SER A 43 -8.84 -1.10 -5.63
CA SER A 43 -7.98 -0.52 -6.66
C SER A 43 -6.50 -0.90 -6.50
N SER A 44 -5.76 -0.92 -7.62
CA SER A 44 -4.29 -0.96 -7.62
C SER A 44 -3.66 0.41 -7.34
N PHE A 45 -4.43 1.50 -7.41
CA PHE A 45 -3.96 2.86 -7.19
C PHE A 45 -3.78 3.17 -5.69
N GLU A 46 -3.03 4.24 -5.39
CA GLU A 46 -2.70 4.65 -4.01
C GLU A 46 -3.94 4.82 -3.12
N GLY A 47 -5.04 5.33 -3.65
CA GLY A 47 -6.30 5.47 -2.89
C GLY A 47 -6.88 4.14 -2.39
N GLY A 48 -6.51 3.01 -2.99
CA GLY A 48 -6.94 1.68 -2.55
C GLY A 48 -6.00 1.00 -1.56
N THR A 49 -4.73 1.36 -1.59
CA THR A 49 -3.67 0.61 -0.92
C THR A 49 -2.92 1.42 0.14
N ARG A 50 -2.83 2.75 -0.03
CA ARG A 50 -2.19 3.64 0.92
C ARG A 50 -3.15 4.01 2.04
N VAL A 51 -2.94 3.43 3.20
CA VAL A 51 -3.79 3.60 4.39
C VAL A 51 -3.11 4.47 5.45
N PRO A 52 -3.87 5.10 6.37
CA PRO A 52 -3.29 5.76 7.52
C PRO A 52 -2.40 4.80 8.32
N GLY A 53 -1.25 5.27 8.79
CA GLY A 53 -0.36 4.53 9.67
C GLY A 53 0.09 5.43 10.79
N MET A 54 -0.45 5.25 11.99
CA MET A 54 -0.07 6.02 13.17
C MET A 54 0.30 5.08 14.32
N LEU A 55 1.41 5.37 14.98
CA LEU A 55 1.86 4.62 16.14
C LEU A 55 2.16 5.57 17.29
N SER A 56 1.67 5.23 18.47
CA SER A 56 1.96 5.92 19.71
C SER A 56 2.47 4.94 20.77
N TRP A 57 3.64 5.25 21.34
CA TRP A 57 4.17 4.55 22.50
C TRP A 57 4.90 5.54 23.40
N PRO A 58 4.22 6.07 24.41
CA PRO A 58 4.77 7.11 25.27
C PRO A 58 6.09 6.70 25.94
N GLY A 59 7.11 7.53 25.81
CA GLY A 59 8.44 7.30 26.36
C GLY A 59 9.35 6.40 25.51
N GLN A 60 8.85 5.76 24.47
CA GLN A 60 9.62 4.89 23.56
C GLN A 60 9.71 5.46 22.14
N VAL A 61 8.65 6.06 21.64
CA VAL A 61 8.60 6.66 20.30
C VAL A 61 8.46 8.16 20.43
N LYS A 62 9.38 8.90 19.79
CA LYS A 62 9.31 10.36 19.71
C LYS A 62 8.29 10.79 18.66
N PRO A 63 7.57 11.88 18.89
CA PRO A 63 6.71 12.45 17.84
C PRO A 63 7.52 12.76 16.58
N GLY A 64 6.95 12.43 15.42
CA GLY A 64 7.59 12.65 14.12
C GLY A 64 6.77 12.06 12.99
N VAL A 65 7.26 12.25 11.77
CA VAL A 65 6.70 11.65 10.55
C VAL A 65 7.80 10.81 9.91
N SER A 66 7.44 9.59 9.49
CA SER A 66 8.30 8.70 8.73
C SER A 66 7.76 8.62 7.29
N ASN A 67 8.67 8.64 6.32
CA ASN A 67 8.38 8.38 4.91
C ASN A 67 8.81 6.98 4.47
N GLU A 68 9.16 6.13 5.42
CA GLU A 68 9.56 4.76 5.14
C GLU A 68 8.38 3.94 4.60
N LEU A 69 8.64 3.10 3.61
CA LEU A 69 7.65 2.19 3.05
C LEU A 69 7.41 1.04 4.03
N LEU A 70 6.24 1.01 4.64
CA LEU A 70 5.86 0.02 5.66
C LEU A 70 4.56 -0.67 5.24
N CYS A 71 4.42 -1.93 5.60
CA CYS A 71 3.24 -2.72 5.33
C CYS A 71 2.73 -3.41 6.61
N GLN A 72 1.43 -3.60 6.72
CA GLN A 72 0.82 -4.28 7.87
C GLN A 72 1.26 -5.75 7.97
N VAL A 73 1.60 -6.39 6.85
CA VAL A 73 2.13 -7.75 6.84
C VAL A 73 3.43 -7.88 7.65
N ASP A 74 4.17 -6.77 7.82
CA ASP A 74 5.42 -6.70 8.58
C ASP A 74 5.25 -6.72 10.09
N MET A 75 4.03 -6.52 10.57
CA MET A 75 3.76 -6.47 12.01
C MET A 75 4.14 -7.78 12.70
N MET A 76 3.99 -8.94 12.03
CA MET A 76 4.32 -10.22 12.63
C MET A 76 5.82 -10.34 12.95
N ALA A 77 6.70 -10.11 11.98
CA ALA A 77 8.14 -10.17 12.18
C ALA A 77 8.64 -9.03 13.08
N THR A 78 8.08 -7.83 12.92
CA THR A 78 8.42 -6.65 13.71
C THR A 78 8.08 -6.84 15.20
N PHE A 79 6.91 -7.37 15.54
CA PHE A 79 6.53 -7.61 16.93
C PHE A 79 7.24 -8.84 17.51
N ALA A 80 7.56 -9.84 16.70
CA ALA A 80 8.38 -10.95 17.14
C ALA A 80 9.76 -10.46 17.61
N ASP A 81 10.40 -9.56 16.85
CA ASP A 81 11.66 -8.93 17.24
C ASP A 81 11.50 -8.06 18.51
N LEU A 82 10.46 -7.24 18.58
CA LEU A 82 10.17 -6.43 19.76
C LEU A 82 10.06 -7.28 21.05
N LEU A 83 9.47 -8.46 20.93
CA LEU A 83 9.23 -9.38 22.06
C LEU A 83 10.39 -10.39 22.24
N ASN A 84 11.43 -10.32 21.40
CA ASN A 84 12.53 -11.28 21.36
C ASN A 84 12.03 -12.73 21.22
N VAL A 85 11.04 -12.94 20.36
CA VAL A 85 10.44 -14.24 20.05
C VAL A 85 10.84 -14.68 18.66
N LYS A 86 11.31 -15.92 18.53
CA LYS A 86 11.57 -16.52 17.21
C LYS A 86 10.26 -17.06 16.63
N ILE A 87 9.94 -16.64 15.42
CA ILE A 87 8.84 -17.21 14.64
C ILE A 87 9.38 -18.27 13.67
N PRO A 88 8.64 -19.36 13.41
CA PRO A 88 9.00 -20.33 12.39
C PRO A 88 9.08 -19.64 11.00
N SER A 89 10.05 -20.02 10.17
CA SER A 89 10.25 -19.40 8.84
C SER A 89 9.04 -19.46 7.92
N GLN A 90 8.16 -20.46 8.14
CA GLN A 90 6.94 -20.63 7.33
C GLN A 90 5.72 -19.92 7.92
N ALA A 91 5.82 -19.32 9.12
CA ALA A 91 4.67 -18.74 9.79
C ALA A 91 4.26 -17.36 9.21
N ALA A 92 5.20 -16.63 8.64
CA ALA A 92 4.98 -15.32 8.03
C ALA A 92 6.02 -15.08 6.91
N PRO A 93 5.93 -15.82 5.78
CA PRO A 93 6.96 -15.81 4.74
C PRO A 93 7.14 -14.43 4.09
N ASP A 94 6.10 -13.60 4.06
CA ASP A 94 6.14 -12.26 3.46
C ASP A 94 6.48 -11.14 4.47
N SER A 95 6.56 -11.47 5.76
CA SER A 95 6.75 -10.46 6.81
C SER A 95 8.23 -10.14 6.99
N GLU A 96 8.57 -8.87 6.88
CA GLU A 96 9.91 -8.35 7.11
C GLU A 96 9.97 -7.60 8.45
N ASN A 97 11.12 -7.67 9.13
CA ASN A 97 11.31 -6.92 10.37
C ASN A 97 11.73 -5.47 10.09
N HIS A 98 10.89 -4.55 10.47
CA HIS A 98 11.14 -3.11 10.35
C HIS A 98 10.96 -2.38 11.70
N LEU A 99 11.30 -3.03 12.81
CA LEU A 99 11.10 -2.48 14.16
C LEU A 99 11.71 -1.08 14.34
N ALA A 100 12.93 -0.85 13.87
CA ALA A 100 13.58 0.44 13.99
C ALA A 100 12.87 1.55 13.21
N ALA A 101 12.29 1.22 12.04
CA ALA A 101 11.48 2.16 11.24
C ALA A 101 10.14 2.45 11.93
N TRP A 102 9.44 1.41 12.41
CA TRP A 102 8.18 1.56 13.16
C TRP A 102 8.35 2.41 14.43
N LEU A 103 9.47 2.27 15.13
CA LEU A 103 9.76 3.03 16.35
C LEU A 103 10.41 4.39 16.10
N ASN A 104 10.52 4.82 14.85
CA ASN A 104 11.18 6.08 14.44
C ASN A 104 12.62 6.21 15.02
N LYS A 105 13.38 5.10 14.96
CA LYS A 105 14.77 5.00 15.47
C LYS A 105 15.81 4.93 14.34
N GLY A 106 15.52 5.51 13.18
CA GLY A 106 16.45 5.59 12.03
C GLY A 106 16.59 4.30 11.21
N GLY A 107 15.64 3.35 11.35
CA GLY A 107 15.57 2.16 10.50
C GLY A 107 14.97 2.48 9.14
N LYS A 108 15.17 1.54 8.18
CA LYS A 108 14.56 1.59 6.85
C LYS A 108 13.32 0.70 6.80
N GLY A 109 12.35 1.10 5.98
CA GLY A 109 11.23 0.28 5.58
C GLY A 109 11.60 -0.67 4.43
N ARG A 110 10.59 -1.18 3.76
CA ARG A 110 10.74 -2.06 2.59
C ARG A 110 11.43 -1.37 1.43
N GLU A 111 12.26 -2.11 0.72
CA GLU A 111 12.78 -1.67 -0.56
C GLU A 111 11.70 -1.70 -1.64
N TYR A 112 10.84 -2.72 -1.60
CA TYR A 112 9.71 -2.91 -2.50
C TYR A 112 8.49 -3.42 -1.75
N LEU A 113 7.32 -3.01 -2.19
CA LEU A 113 6.03 -3.51 -1.73
C LEU A 113 5.24 -4.03 -2.92
N VAL A 114 4.79 -5.29 -2.84
CA VAL A 114 3.88 -5.90 -3.81
C VAL A 114 2.47 -5.86 -3.27
N LEU A 115 1.55 -5.40 -4.08
CA LEU A 115 0.14 -5.22 -3.75
C LEU A 115 -0.73 -5.89 -4.79
N GLN A 116 -1.94 -6.28 -4.40
CA GLN A 116 -2.90 -6.97 -5.25
C GLN A 116 -4.25 -6.27 -5.17
N ASN A 117 -4.88 -6.08 -6.32
CA ASN A 117 -6.25 -5.56 -6.36
C ASN A 117 -7.30 -6.69 -6.33
N VAL A 118 -8.59 -6.30 -6.34
CA VAL A 118 -9.71 -7.24 -6.28
C VAL A 118 -9.76 -8.27 -7.43
N HIS A 119 -9.11 -7.99 -8.55
CA HIS A 119 -9.04 -8.89 -9.72
C HIS A 119 -7.72 -9.66 -9.81
N ASN A 120 -7.01 -9.80 -8.70
CA ASN A 120 -5.70 -10.46 -8.62
C ASN A 120 -4.62 -9.81 -9.51
N ASN A 121 -4.82 -8.56 -9.94
CA ASN A 121 -3.78 -7.84 -10.65
C ASN A 121 -2.76 -7.28 -9.66
N LEU A 122 -1.50 -7.49 -9.96
CA LEU A 122 -0.40 -7.11 -9.08
C LEU A 122 0.18 -5.75 -9.45
N SER A 123 0.60 -5.03 -8.44
CA SER A 123 1.45 -3.85 -8.56
C SER A 123 2.66 -3.97 -7.65
N ILE A 124 3.71 -3.24 -7.98
CA ILE A 124 4.92 -3.14 -7.16
C ILE A 124 5.36 -1.70 -7.07
N GLU A 125 5.77 -1.28 -5.88
CA GLU A 125 6.28 0.07 -5.63
C GLU A 125 7.55 0.05 -4.77
N ASN A 126 8.33 1.15 -4.85
CA ASN A 126 9.52 1.38 -4.03
C ASN A 126 9.48 2.74 -3.32
N GLY A 127 8.29 3.29 -3.12
CA GLY A 127 8.06 4.60 -2.52
C GLY A 127 8.24 5.80 -3.47
N ILE A 128 8.89 5.61 -4.61
CA ILE A 128 9.06 6.64 -5.66
C ILE A 128 8.31 6.23 -6.92
N TRP A 129 8.48 5.00 -7.36
CA TRP A 129 7.89 4.47 -8.57
C TRP A 129 6.91 3.35 -8.24
N LYS A 130 5.76 3.39 -8.89
CA LYS A 130 4.75 2.34 -8.83
C LYS A 130 4.48 1.80 -10.22
N PHE A 131 4.67 0.50 -10.39
CA PHE A 131 4.34 -0.22 -11.59
C PHE A 131 3.11 -1.10 -11.34
N ILE A 132 2.06 -0.91 -12.14
CA ILE A 132 0.89 -1.79 -12.17
C ILE A 132 1.06 -2.71 -13.38
N ALA A 133 1.08 -4.01 -13.12
CA ALA A 133 1.23 -5.02 -14.18
C ALA A 133 0.04 -5.01 -15.15
N PRO A 134 0.22 -5.48 -16.40
CA PRO A 134 -0.90 -5.74 -17.30
C PRO A 134 -1.95 -6.64 -16.64
N GLY A 135 -3.22 -6.27 -16.76
CA GLY A 135 -4.34 -7.01 -16.19
C GLY A 135 -5.53 -7.08 -17.15
N LYS A 136 -6.25 -8.21 -17.12
CA LYS A 136 -7.40 -8.47 -17.98
C LYS A 136 -8.76 -8.18 -17.34
N GLY A 137 -8.78 -7.79 -16.06
CA GLY A 137 -10.01 -7.44 -15.36
C GLY A 137 -10.61 -6.11 -15.85
N PRO A 138 -11.82 -5.75 -15.39
CA PRO A 138 -12.42 -4.46 -15.70
C PRO A 138 -11.54 -3.32 -15.16
N ALA A 139 -11.42 -2.25 -15.94
CA ALA A 139 -10.67 -1.06 -15.50
C ALA A 139 -11.42 -0.27 -14.42
N TYR A 140 -12.74 -0.44 -14.35
CA TYR A 140 -13.63 0.36 -13.51
C TYR A 140 -14.77 -0.49 -12.95
N GLY A 141 -15.05 -0.33 -11.67
CA GLY A 141 -16.18 -0.92 -10.95
C GLY A 141 -17.36 0.03 -10.87
N LYS A 142 -18.43 -0.27 -11.61
CA LYS A 142 -19.63 0.58 -11.67
C LYS A 142 -20.37 0.62 -10.33
N GLU A 143 -20.41 -0.51 -9.63
CA GLU A 143 -21.14 -0.66 -8.37
C GLU A 143 -20.48 0.11 -7.21
N THR A 144 -19.16 0.26 -7.26
CA THR A 144 -18.37 0.93 -6.23
C THR A 144 -17.84 2.28 -6.68
N ASN A 145 -18.16 2.70 -7.91
CA ASN A 145 -17.66 3.93 -8.53
C ASN A 145 -16.12 4.07 -8.40
N THR A 146 -15.39 2.95 -8.62
CA THR A 146 -13.95 2.88 -8.35
C THR A 146 -13.17 2.45 -9.58
N GLU A 147 -12.07 3.15 -9.89
CA GLU A 147 -11.10 2.71 -10.88
C GLU A 147 -10.22 1.60 -10.30
N TYR A 148 -10.19 0.44 -10.93
CA TYR A 148 -9.42 -0.72 -10.45
C TYR A 148 -7.96 -0.73 -10.88
N GLY A 149 -7.62 0.01 -11.94
CA GLY A 149 -6.25 0.05 -12.48
C GLY A 149 -5.91 -1.14 -13.39
N ASN A 150 -6.89 -1.93 -13.84
CA ASN A 150 -6.65 -3.01 -14.78
C ASN A 150 -6.61 -2.46 -16.20
N LEU A 151 -5.46 -2.54 -16.86
CA LEU A 151 -5.28 -2.24 -18.27
C LEU A 151 -4.47 -3.37 -18.92
N GLU A 152 -4.69 -3.61 -20.22
CA GLU A 152 -3.91 -4.59 -20.99
C GLU A 152 -2.43 -4.22 -21.10
N GLN A 153 -2.11 -2.95 -20.91
CA GLN A 153 -0.75 -2.43 -20.91
C GLN A 153 -0.32 -2.12 -19.48
N GLY A 154 0.97 -2.34 -19.18
CA GLY A 154 1.54 -1.94 -17.91
C GLY A 154 1.50 -0.44 -17.71
N GLN A 155 1.37 -0.01 -16.47
CA GLN A 155 1.31 1.40 -16.08
C GLN A 155 2.47 1.71 -15.14
N LEU A 156 3.08 2.88 -15.28
CA LEU A 156 4.14 3.36 -14.39
C LEU A 156 3.82 4.78 -13.95
N TYR A 157 3.90 5.02 -12.65
CA TYR A 157 3.66 6.31 -12.03
C TYR A 157 4.84 6.73 -11.16
N ASN A 158 5.17 8.03 -11.17
CA ASN A 158 6.15 8.62 -10.27
C ASN A 158 5.43 9.24 -9.07
N LEU A 159 5.37 8.52 -7.97
CA LEU A 159 4.63 8.95 -6.77
C LEU A 159 5.25 10.17 -6.08
N ALA A 160 6.53 10.48 -6.34
CA ALA A 160 7.16 11.67 -5.79
C ALA A 160 6.62 12.97 -6.42
N THR A 161 6.20 12.92 -7.69
CA THR A 161 5.73 14.09 -8.46
C THR A 161 4.26 13.99 -8.87
N ASP A 162 3.68 12.80 -8.86
CA ASP A 162 2.29 12.52 -9.25
C ASP A 162 1.64 11.52 -8.30
N LYS A 163 1.36 11.96 -7.08
CA LYS A 163 0.70 11.14 -6.05
C LYS A 163 -0.72 10.71 -6.43
N SER A 164 -1.32 11.40 -7.39
CA SER A 164 -2.67 11.12 -7.90
C SER A 164 -2.66 10.15 -9.08
N GLU A 165 -1.50 9.65 -9.50
CA GLU A 165 -1.33 8.64 -10.55
C GLU A 165 -2.09 8.99 -11.85
N LYS A 166 -2.00 10.28 -12.27
CA LYS A 166 -2.73 10.81 -13.44
C LYS A 166 -1.98 10.56 -14.74
N VAL A 167 -0.65 10.53 -14.71
CA VAL A 167 0.19 10.46 -15.89
C VAL A 167 0.94 9.15 -15.94
N ASN A 168 0.48 8.23 -16.80
CA ASN A 168 1.22 7.00 -17.06
C ASN A 168 2.47 7.32 -17.88
N VAL A 169 3.65 7.16 -17.27
CA VAL A 169 4.95 7.43 -17.88
C VAL A 169 5.71 6.17 -18.31
N ALA A 170 5.03 5.04 -18.42
CA ALA A 170 5.65 3.75 -18.77
C ALA A 170 6.37 3.79 -20.13
N ALA A 171 5.81 4.45 -21.12
CA ALA A 171 6.40 4.53 -22.46
C ALA A 171 7.77 5.26 -22.46
N GLN A 172 7.91 6.26 -21.62
CA GLN A 172 9.13 7.10 -21.54
C GLN A 172 10.20 6.51 -20.58
N ASN A 173 9.84 5.52 -19.75
CA ASN A 173 10.68 5.00 -18.67
C ASN A 173 10.77 3.46 -18.70
N GLN A 174 11.07 2.89 -19.87
CA GLN A 174 11.09 1.45 -20.09
C GLN A 174 12.11 0.71 -19.21
N GLU A 175 13.21 1.35 -18.85
CA GLU A 175 14.21 0.77 -17.95
C GLU A 175 13.61 0.54 -16.56
N ILE A 176 12.92 1.53 -15.99
CA ILE A 176 12.26 1.42 -14.68
C ILE A 176 11.14 0.38 -14.73
N VAL A 177 10.35 0.38 -15.80
CA VAL A 177 9.32 -0.65 -16.03
C VAL A 177 9.93 -2.05 -15.99
N ASN A 178 11.05 -2.26 -16.68
CA ASN A 178 11.72 -3.56 -16.72
C ASN A 178 12.31 -3.96 -15.36
N GLN A 179 12.91 -3.01 -14.63
CA GLN A 179 13.43 -3.26 -13.28
C GLN A 179 12.31 -3.71 -12.33
N LEU A 180 11.22 -2.96 -12.25
CA LEU A 180 10.09 -3.27 -11.37
C LEU A 180 9.36 -4.55 -11.78
N ARG A 181 9.18 -4.78 -13.09
CA ARG A 181 8.60 -6.02 -13.61
C ARG A 181 9.45 -7.24 -13.25
N ASN A 182 10.77 -7.14 -13.39
CA ASN A 182 11.68 -8.23 -13.05
C ASN A 182 11.63 -8.52 -11.55
N LYS A 183 11.61 -7.48 -10.71
CA LYS A 183 11.47 -7.64 -9.26
C LYS A 183 10.12 -8.28 -8.89
N LEU A 184 9.03 -7.83 -9.50
CA LEU A 184 7.71 -8.44 -9.30
C LEU A 184 7.70 -9.93 -9.68
N ASN A 185 8.33 -10.29 -10.80
CA ASN A 185 8.44 -11.68 -11.23
C ASN A 185 9.28 -12.53 -10.28
N GLN A 186 10.35 -11.98 -9.70
CA GLN A 186 11.14 -12.65 -8.67
C GLN A 186 10.30 -12.95 -7.43
N VAL A 187 9.52 -11.98 -6.94
CA VAL A 187 8.61 -12.19 -5.80
C VAL A 187 7.59 -13.28 -6.13
N LYS A 188 6.95 -13.23 -7.31
CA LYS A 188 5.97 -14.26 -7.75
C LYS A 188 6.56 -15.67 -7.83
N SER A 189 7.83 -15.81 -8.17
CA SER A 189 8.47 -17.13 -8.30
C SER A 189 8.95 -17.70 -6.98
N ALA A 190 8.98 -16.90 -5.92
CA ALA A 190 9.34 -17.33 -4.57
C ALA A 190 8.16 -17.92 -3.78
N HIS A 191 6.94 -17.76 -4.30
CA HIS A 191 5.66 -18.25 -3.78
C HIS A 191 4.96 -19.16 -4.78
#